data_1cdf3cf9fe78b6090abb2211cc8d83eb
#
_entry.id   1cdf3cf9fe78b6090abb2211cc8d83eb
#
_cell.length_a   1.000
_cell.length_b   1.000
_cell.length_c   1.000
_cell.angle_alpha   90.00
_cell.angle_beta   90.00
_cell.angle_gamma   90.00
#
_symmetry.space_group_name_H-M   'P 1'
#
loop_
_entity.id
_entity.type
_entity.pdbx_description
1 polymer ?
#
loop_
_entity_poly.entity_id
_entity_poly.type
_entity_poly.pdbx_seq_one_letter_code
_entity_poly.pdbx_strand_id
1 'polypeptide(L)'
;FSQGKFPLGVMPTSVPEDIADKAHLDLQQQQQPQEPMSPYGFNGDGRNIEPGATANDLMKNLAQEYESVGFEEGPSYTGEPQIEPARMAAEQMQKLIHDQLEESKAITIMRHVFFEMALLGTGILKGPFTDTKDYNLFSTAEDEDGNITRVQATKTKSIPSIEAVSCWDFYPDPNATTIHDCDYVIQRHSFNKSQFEDLADKPMFDREAIMECLKMGPNYQTRGFESSLYDKENIQTIYKNRFEVLEYWGIIDRETADECGLMYSTDSDNIHVNVWICGNKVLRMVENPFTPTRIPYLVCPYELNPYQFFGIGIPENMEDS
;
A
#
# COMPACT_ATOMS: atom_id res chain seq x y z
N PHE A 1 -8.76 -0.44 -19.65
CA PHE A 1 -8.53 -1.57 -18.72
C PHE A 1 -8.70 -2.97 -19.33
N SER A 2 -8.69 -3.09 -20.68
CA SER A 2 -8.96 -4.38 -21.34
C SER A 2 -7.85 -5.43 -21.20
N GLN A 3 -6.66 -5.08 -20.74
CA GLN A 3 -5.52 -6.00 -20.58
C GLN A 3 -4.94 -6.08 -19.18
N GLY A 4 -5.55 -5.48 -18.17
CA GLY A 4 -5.12 -5.59 -16.78
C GLY A 4 -3.82 -4.86 -16.42
N LYS A 5 -3.25 -4.08 -17.32
CA LYS A 5 -2.06 -3.26 -17.06
C LYS A 5 -2.45 -1.82 -16.72
N PHE A 6 -1.81 -1.25 -15.73
CA PHE A 6 -1.95 0.17 -15.43
C PHE A 6 -1.25 1.00 -16.50
N PRO A 7 -1.88 2.04 -17.04
CA PRO A 7 -1.26 2.97 -17.98
C PRO A 7 -0.34 3.95 -17.21
N LEU A 8 0.67 3.43 -16.54
CA LEU A 8 1.60 4.22 -15.74
C LEU A 8 2.91 4.37 -16.52
N GLY A 9 3.34 5.61 -16.71
CA GLY A 9 4.65 5.95 -17.25
C GLY A 9 5.43 6.81 -16.26
N VAL A 10 6.67 6.44 -15.98
CA VAL A 10 7.59 7.24 -15.17
C VAL A 10 8.50 8.02 -16.10
N MET A 11 8.41 9.36 -16.05
CA MET A 11 9.29 10.22 -16.84
C MET A 11 10.56 10.54 -16.07
N PRO A 12 11.75 10.49 -16.73
CA PRO A 12 12.99 10.93 -16.13
C PRO A 12 12.96 12.46 -15.92
N THR A 13 13.37 12.88 -14.74
CA THR A 13 13.59 14.31 -14.43
C THR A 13 15.08 14.64 -14.62
N SER A 14 15.40 15.92 -14.76
CA SER A 14 16.80 16.37 -14.77
C SER A 14 17.48 15.99 -13.47
N VAL A 15 18.60 15.30 -13.56
CA VAL A 15 19.40 14.90 -12.40
C VAL A 15 20.40 16.01 -12.07
N PRO A 16 20.56 16.44 -10.81
CA PRO A 16 21.64 17.34 -10.40
C PRO A 16 23.01 16.77 -10.80
N GLU A 17 23.94 17.64 -11.20
CA GLU A 17 25.28 17.25 -11.72
C GLU A 17 26.06 16.35 -10.76
N ASP A 18 25.98 16.61 -9.45
CA ASP A 18 26.63 15.82 -8.41
C ASP A 18 26.12 14.36 -8.31
N ILE A 19 24.83 14.16 -8.66
CA ILE A 19 24.24 12.79 -8.71
C ILE A 19 24.57 12.11 -10.04
N ALA A 20 24.57 12.86 -11.13
CA ALA A 20 24.96 12.36 -12.44
C ALA A 20 26.42 11.88 -12.44
N ASP A 21 27.33 12.63 -11.82
CA ASP A 21 28.75 12.26 -11.71
C ASP A 21 28.95 10.98 -10.87
N LYS A 22 28.20 10.81 -9.78
CA LYS A 22 28.22 9.55 -9.00
C LYS A 22 27.72 8.37 -9.82
N ALA A 23 26.62 8.53 -10.55
CA ALA A 23 26.08 7.47 -11.40
C ALA A 23 27.06 7.07 -12.52
N HIS A 24 27.80 8.03 -13.08
CA HIS A 24 28.88 7.77 -14.05
C HIS A 24 30.06 7.01 -13.43
N LEU A 25 30.46 7.34 -12.20
CA LEU A 25 31.51 6.65 -11.46
C LEU A 25 31.10 5.21 -11.14
N ASP A 26 29.87 4.99 -10.71
CA ASP A 26 29.34 3.65 -10.40
C ASP A 26 29.25 2.77 -11.66
N LEU A 27 28.84 3.34 -12.80
CA LEU A 27 28.82 2.65 -14.09
C LEU A 27 30.26 2.30 -14.59
N GLN A 28 31.24 3.17 -14.38
CA GLN A 28 32.64 2.89 -14.69
C GLN A 28 33.21 1.80 -13.78
N GLN A 29 32.85 1.72 -12.53
CA GLN A 29 33.27 0.66 -11.62
C GLN A 29 32.62 -0.70 -11.95
N GLN A 30 31.39 -0.70 -12.45
CA GLN A 30 30.75 -1.93 -12.94
C GLN A 30 31.31 -2.44 -14.29
N GLN A 31 31.94 -1.57 -15.06
CA GLN A 31 32.57 -1.93 -16.33
C GLN A 31 34.04 -2.38 -16.17
N GLN A 32 34.63 -2.33 -14.97
CA GLN A 32 35.93 -2.96 -14.74
C GLN A 32 35.78 -4.48 -14.85
N PRO A 33 36.64 -5.16 -15.64
CA PRO A 33 36.55 -6.61 -15.80
C PRO A 33 36.74 -7.27 -14.45
N GLN A 34 35.64 -7.83 -13.91
CA GLN A 34 35.73 -8.74 -12.78
C GLN A 34 36.56 -9.94 -13.20
N GLU A 35 37.50 -10.33 -12.36
CA GLU A 35 38.29 -11.54 -12.58
C GLU A 35 37.39 -12.73 -12.94
N PRO A 36 37.80 -13.62 -13.84
CA PRO A 36 36.94 -14.69 -14.31
C PRO A 36 36.51 -15.58 -13.15
N MET A 37 35.21 -15.58 -12.88
CA MET A 37 34.61 -16.49 -11.92
C MET A 37 34.88 -17.93 -12.37
N SER A 38 35.21 -18.79 -11.41
CA SER A 38 35.45 -20.22 -11.53
C SER A 38 34.42 -20.90 -12.47
N PRO A 39 34.87 -21.87 -13.31
CA PRO A 39 34.01 -22.51 -14.31
C PRO A 39 32.88 -23.37 -13.79
N TYR A 40 32.58 -23.34 -12.52
CA TYR A 40 31.48 -24.08 -11.86
C TYR A 40 30.52 -23.18 -11.07
N GLY A 41 30.00 -22.14 -11.73
CA GLY A 41 28.91 -21.32 -11.15
C GLY A 41 27.54 -21.80 -11.63
N PHE A 42 26.81 -22.51 -10.80
CA PHE A 42 25.39 -22.81 -11.00
C PHE A 42 24.56 -21.56 -10.72
N ASN A 43 23.97 -20.97 -11.76
CA ASN A 43 22.88 -20.02 -11.58
C ASN A 43 21.56 -20.79 -11.51
N GLY A 44 20.73 -20.48 -10.51
CA GLY A 44 19.56 -21.26 -10.09
C GLY A 44 18.39 -21.37 -11.08
N ASP A 45 18.54 -21.06 -12.35
CA ASP A 45 17.47 -21.10 -13.36
C ASP A 45 17.54 -22.29 -14.32
N GLY A 46 18.44 -23.25 -14.09
CA GLY A 46 18.42 -24.52 -14.85
C GLY A 46 18.66 -24.42 -16.36
N ARG A 47 19.15 -23.28 -16.88
CA ARG A 47 19.55 -23.12 -18.28
C ARG A 47 21.05 -23.36 -18.43
N ASN A 48 21.41 -24.33 -19.24
CA ASN A 48 22.78 -24.59 -19.64
C ASN A 48 23.31 -23.38 -20.46
N ILE A 49 24.25 -22.63 -19.89
CA ILE A 49 24.98 -21.61 -20.62
C ILE A 49 26.13 -22.35 -21.34
N GLU A 50 26.17 -22.27 -22.66
CA GLU A 50 27.29 -22.81 -23.44
C GLU A 50 28.62 -22.19 -23.00
N PRO A 51 29.69 -22.98 -22.81
CA PRO A 51 30.98 -22.47 -22.39
C PRO A 51 31.61 -21.66 -23.54
N GLY A 52 31.60 -20.33 -23.39
CA GLY A 52 32.22 -19.41 -24.37
C GLY A 52 31.45 -18.11 -24.61
N ALA A 53 30.24 -17.97 -24.07
CA ALA A 53 29.47 -16.73 -24.21
C ALA A 53 30.11 -15.58 -23.39
N THR A 54 30.41 -14.49 -24.03
CA THR A 54 30.92 -13.28 -23.37
C THR A 54 29.75 -12.49 -22.76
N ALA A 55 30.02 -11.66 -21.75
CA ALA A 55 29.00 -10.79 -21.11
C ALA A 55 28.24 -9.92 -22.15
N ASN A 56 28.89 -9.59 -23.27
CA ASN A 56 28.27 -8.90 -24.40
C ASN A 56 27.23 -9.74 -25.16
N ASP A 57 27.39 -11.05 -25.23
CA ASP A 57 26.43 -11.94 -25.88
C ASP A 57 25.20 -12.16 -25.02
N LEU A 58 25.38 -12.21 -23.73
CA LEU A 58 24.27 -12.21 -22.75
C LEU A 58 23.43 -10.91 -22.78
N MET A 59 24.12 -9.77 -22.90
CA MET A 59 23.46 -8.46 -23.02
C MET A 59 22.71 -8.33 -24.37
N LYS A 60 23.25 -8.88 -25.46
CA LYS A 60 22.57 -8.91 -26.76
C LYS A 60 21.31 -9.80 -26.74
N ASN A 61 21.41 -10.96 -26.11
CA ASN A 61 20.27 -11.86 -26.01
C ASN A 61 19.16 -11.28 -25.11
N LEU A 62 19.51 -10.62 -24.01
CA LEU A 62 18.56 -9.85 -23.18
C LEU A 62 17.94 -8.69 -23.99
N ALA A 63 18.72 -7.94 -24.76
CA ALA A 63 18.21 -6.86 -25.59
C ALA A 63 17.23 -7.37 -26.67
N GLN A 64 17.49 -8.53 -27.30
CA GLN A 64 16.57 -9.14 -28.27
C GLN A 64 15.29 -9.67 -27.63
N GLU A 65 15.34 -10.17 -26.40
CA GLU A 65 14.15 -10.61 -25.65
C GLU A 65 13.27 -9.41 -25.25
N TYR A 66 13.87 -8.24 -24.99
CA TYR A 66 13.17 -6.99 -24.72
C TYR A 66 12.55 -6.34 -25.96
N GLU A 67 13.15 -6.49 -27.16
CA GLU A 67 12.61 -6.01 -28.44
C GLU A 67 11.35 -6.79 -28.88
N SER A 68 11.19 -8.03 -28.45
CA SER A 68 10.02 -8.85 -28.80
C SER A 68 8.75 -8.51 -27.99
N VAL A 69 8.89 -7.77 -26.89
CA VAL A 69 7.76 -7.25 -26.11
C VAL A 69 7.48 -5.84 -26.62
N GLY A 70 6.70 -5.72 -27.70
CA GLY A 70 6.37 -4.47 -28.37
C GLY A 70 5.93 -3.33 -27.42
N PHE A 71 6.91 -2.60 -26.92
CA PHE A 71 6.71 -1.29 -26.36
C PHE A 71 6.71 -0.31 -27.54
N GLU A 72 5.60 0.40 -27.76
CA GLU A 72 5.61 1.57 -28.63
C GLU A 72 6.69 2.52 -28.12
N GLU A 73 7.69 2.79 -28.98
CA GLU A 73 8.74 3.76 -28.70
C GLU A 73 8.08 5.11 -28.38
N GLY A 74 8.18 5.52 -27.13
CA GLY A 74 7.97 6.92 -26.77
C GLY A 74 8.96 7.80 -27.53
N PRO A 75 8.73 9.11 -27.66
CA PRO A 75 9.51 9.99 -28.50
C PRO A 75 11.01 9.80 -28.28
N SER A 76 11.72 9.47 -29.34
CA SER A 76 13.17 9.27 -29.39
C SER A 76 13.87 10.56 -28.93
N TYR A 77 14.33 10.59 -27.71
CA TYR A 77 15.20 11.67 -27.22
C TYR A 77 16.61 11.45 -27.74
N THR A 78 16.91 12.10 -28.86
CA THR A 78 18.29 12.25 -29.36
C THR A 78 18.95 13.37 -28.55
N GLY A 79 19.37 13.13 -27.34
CA GLY A 79 19.98 14.14 -26.52
C GLY A 79 20.86 13.56 -25.43
N GLU A 80 22.06 14.10 -25.40
CA GLU A 80 23.11 14.11 -24.39
C GLU A 80 23.27 12.91 -23.42
N PRO A 81 24.50 12.40 -23.22
CA PRO A 81 24.78 11.19 -22.40
C PRO A 81 24.38 11.28 -20.92
N GLN A 82 24.02 12.46 -20.45
CA GLN A 82 23.52 12.68 -19.07
C GLN A 82 22.10 12.17 -18.84
N ILE A 83 21.32 11.89 -19.89
CA ILE A 83 19.92 11.46 -19.79
C ILE A 83 19.80 9.93 -19.64
N GLU A 84 20.78 9.16 -20.09
CA GLU A 84 20.71 7.69 -20.02
C GLU A 84 20.60 7.11 -18.60
N PRO A 85 21.38 7.55 -17.60
CA PRO A 85 21.23 7.03 -16.24
C PRO A 85 19.87 7.36 -15.61
N ALA A 86 19.34 8.57 -15.87
CA ALA A 86 18.03 8.98 -15.39
C ALA A 86 16.91 8.19 -16.07
N ARG A 87 17.03 7.88 -17.36
CA ARG A 87 16.08 7.04 -18.10
C ARG A 87 16.08 5.62 -17.56
N MET A 88 17.23 5.00 -17.35
CA MET A 88 17.33 3.65 -16.77
C MET A 88 16.72 3.60 -15.35
N ALA A 89 16.99 4.60 -14.53
CA ALA A 89 16.40 4.69 -13.19
C ALA A 89 14.88 4.83 -13.24
N ALA A 90 14.35 5.62 -14.17
CA ALA A 90 12.90 5.79 -14.37
C ALA A 90 12.24 4.47 -14.83
N GLU A 91 12.85 3.73 -15.74
CA GLU A 91 12.37 2.43 -16.22
C GLU A 91 12.36 1.39 -15.09
N GLN A 92 13.43 1.32 -14.28
CA GLN A 92 13.50 0.44 -13.12
C GLN A 92 12.42 0.80 -12.07
N MET A 93 12.23 2.09 -11.80
CA MET A 93 11.20 2.57 -10.90
C MET A 93 9.80 2.22 -11.42
N GLN A 94 9.54 2.42 -12.71
CA GLN A 94 8.28 2.05 -13.35
C GLN A 94 7.98 0.56 -13.18
N LYS A 95 8.96 -0.29 -13.42
CA LYS A 95 8.83 -1.74 -13.24
C LYS A 95 8.52 -2.09 -11.78
N LEU A 96 9.28 -1.52 -10.83
CA LEU A 96 9.06 -1.74 -9.40
C LEU A 96 7.65 -1.33 -8.96
N ILE A 97 7.18 -0.14 -9.38
CA ILE A 97 5.84 0.33 -9.06
C ILE A 97 4.79 -0.61 -9.67
N HIS A 98 5.02 -1.09 -10.89
CA HIS A 98 4.10 -2.02 -11.56
C HIS A 98 3.97 -3.34 -10.78
N ASP A 99 5.09 -3.92 -10.39
CA ASP A 99 5.15 -5.14 -9.57
C ASP A 99 4.43 -4.94 -8.22
N GLN A 100 4.65 -3.79 -7.57
CA GLN A 100 3.98 -3.46 -6.30
C GLN A 100 2.46 -3.30 -6.45
N LEU A 101 2.00 -2.71 -7.55
CA LEU A 101 0.56 -2.59 -7.84
C LEU A 101 -0.09 -3.94 -8.13
N GLU A 102 0.61 -4.86 -8.77
CA GLU A 102 0.15 -6.25 -8.98
C GLU A 102 0.09 -7.01 -7.65
N GLU A 103 1.14 -6.94 -6.83
CA GLU A 103 1.19 -7.61 -5.52
C GLU A 103 0.08 -7.11 -4.56
N SER A 104 -0.22 -5.83 -4.57
CA SER A 104 -1.30 -5.23 -3.78
C SER A 104 -2.70 -5.52 -4.33
N LYS A 105 -2.83 -6.18 -5.49
CA LYS A 105 -4.10 -6.38 -6.21
C LYS A 105 -4.85 -5.07 -6.49
N ALA A 106 -4.09 -4.01 -6.77
CA ALA A 106 -4.60 -2.64 -6.89
C ALA A 106 -5.76 -2.53 -7.89
N ILE A 107 -5.73 -3.26 -9.03
CA ILE A 107 -6.81 -3.23 -10.02
C ILE A 107 -8.16 -3.66 -9.41
N THR A 108 -8.15 -4.71 -8.59
CA THR A 108 -9.38 -5.21 -7.96
C THR A 108 -9.92 -4.20 -6.95
N ILE A 109 -9.04 -3.61 -6.15
CA ILE A 109 -9.40 -2.61 -5.15
C ILE A 109 -9.93 -1.34 -5.83
N MET A 110 -9.26 -0.85 -6.86
CA MET A 110 -9.69 0.32 -7.60
C MET A 110 -11.05 0.13 -8.31
N ARG A 111 -11.39 -1.09 -8.74
CA ARG A 111 -12.75 -1.37 -9.25
C ARG A 111 -13.82 -1.10 -8.20
N HIS A 112 -13.58 -1.46 -6.94
CA HIS A 112 -14.49 -1.12 -5.84
C HIS A 112 -14.57 0.39 -5.63
N VAL A 113 -13.43 1.07 -5.59
CA VAL A 113 -13.38 2.53 -5.44
C VAL A 113 -14.15 3.23 -6.56
N PHE A 114 -13.95 2.83 -7.81
CA PHE A 114 -14.66 3.41 -8.96
C PHE A 114 -16.16 3.09 -8.97
N PHE A 115 -16.54 1.91 -8.49
CA PHE A 115 -17.95 1.57 -8.35
C PHE A 115 -18.63 2.45 -7.29
N GLU A 116 -18.03 2.61 -6.10
CA GLU A 116 -18.56 3.51 -5.06
C GLU A 116 -18.55 4.98 -5.54
N MET A 117 -17.51 5.40 -6.23
CA MET A 117 -17.40 6.75 -6.80
C MET A 117 -18.57 7.02 -7.77
N ALA A 118 -18.91 6.09 -8.65
CA ALA A 118 -20.03 6.25 -9.57
C ALA A 118 -21.39 6.20 -8.87
N LEU A 119 -21.53 5.34 -7.85
CA LEU A 119 -22.79 5.12 -7.14
C LEU A 119 -23.08 6.19 -6.08
N LEU A 120 -22.08 6.50 -5.25
CA LEU A 120 -22.19 7.37 -4.07
C LEU A 120 -21.56 8.75 -4.28
N GLY A 121 -20.98 9.00 -5.48
CA GLY A 121 -20.35 10.26 -5.82
C GLY A 121 -18.90 10.40 -5.36
N THR A 122 -18.39 9.51 -4.52
CA THR A 122 -17.01 9.61 -4.01
C THR A 122 -16.41 8.24 -3.83
N GLY A 123 -15.20 8.06 -4.34
CA GLY A 123 -14.38 6.89 -4.10
C GLY A 123 -13.23 7.21 -3.16
N ILE A 124 -12.98 6.34 -2.18
CA ILE A 124 -11.96 6.54 -1.16
C ILE A 124 -11.00 5.37 -1.16
N LEU A 125 -9.71 5.69 -1.25
CA LEU A 125 -8.60 4.74 -1.20
C LEU A 125 -7.70 5.09 -0.01
N LYS A 126 -7.37 4.10 0.80
CA LYS A 126 -6.44 4.22 1.93
C LYS A 126 -5.10 3.58 1.59
N GLY A 127 -4.02 4.23 1.96
CA GLY A 127 -2.65 3.74 1.78
C GLY A 127 -1.78 4.62 0.88
N PRO A 128 -0.65 4.08 0.39
CA PRO A 128 -0.14 2.72 0.61
C PRO A 128 0.44 2.51 2.01
N PHE A 129 0.27 1.30 2.53
CA PHE A 129 0.91 0.81 3.75
C PHE A 129 1.80 -0.38 3.43
N THR A 130 2.69 -0.74 4.33
CA THR A 130 3.48 -1.96 4.25
C THR A 130 2.84 -3.02 5.13
N ASP A 131 2.38 -4.10 4.52
CA ASP A 131 1.89 -5.30 5.21
C ASP A 131 2.98 -6.38 5.17
N THR A 132 3.11 -7.13 6.26
CA THR A 132 4.13 -8.16 6.40
C THR A 132 3.46 -9.52 6.37
N LYS A 133 3.84 -10.35 5.38
CA LYS A 133 3.29 -11.71 5.24
C LYS A 133 4.38 -12.75 5.36
N ASP A 134 4.07 -13.77 6.15
CA ASP A 134 4.94 -14.92 6.33
C ASP A 134 4.56 -16.03 5.33
N TYR A 135 5.57 -16.47 4.59
CA TYR A 135 5.46 -17.58 3.63
C TYR A 135 6.23 -18.79 4.13
N ASN A 136 5.56 -19.91 4.18
CA ASN A 136 6.23 -21.18 4.46
C ASN A 136 6.89 -21.70 3.19
N LEU A 137 8.21 -21.73 3.18
CA LEU A 137 9.01 -22.32 2.12
C LEU A 137 9.42 -23.73 2.56
N PHE A 138 9.29 -24.67 1.65
CA PHE A 138 9.79 -26.03 1.85
C PHE A 138 11.06 -26.19 1.02
N SER A 139 12.19 -26.39 1.69
CA SER A 139 13.45 -26.74 1.06
C SER A 139 13.80 -28.20 1.40
N THR A 140 14.54 -28.83 0.50
CA THR A 140 15.16 -30.13 0.78
C THR A 140 16.55 -29.89 1.35
N ALA A 141 16.81 -30.40 2.54
CA ALA A 141 18.14 -30.46 3.15
C ALA A 141 18.62 -31.89 3.18
N GLU A 142 19.89 -32.11 2.87
CA GLU A 142 20.54 -33.40 2.98
C GLU A 142 21.19 -33.50 4.36
N ASP A 143 20.81 -34.52 5.16
CA ASP A 143 21.41 -34.78 6.45
C ASP A 143 22.82 -35.38 6.28
N GLU A 144 23.61 -35.37 7.36
CA GLU A 144 24.97 -35.96 7.39
C GLU A 144 25.02 -37.41 6.95
N ASP A 145 23.88 -38.11 7.02
CA ASP A 145 23.71 -39.52 6.58
C ASP A 145 23.25 -39.64 5.12
N GLY A 146 23.18 -38.54 4.35
CA GLY A 146 22.77 -38.56 2.94
C GLY A 146 21.24 -38.73 2.71
N ASN A 147 20.42 -38.58 3.76
CA ASN A 147 18.97 -38.67 3.63
C ASN A 147 18.41 -37.25 3.31
N ILE A 148 17.53 -37.20 2.30
CA ILE A 148 16.83 -35.98 1.91
C ILE A 148 15.67 -35.73 2.86
N THR A 149 15.81 -34.73 3.76
CA THR A 149 14.74 -34.29 4.65
C THR A 149 14.11 -33.01 4.15
N ARG A 150 12.79 -32.88 4.34
CA ARG A 150 12.04 -31.68 3.96
C ARG A 150 12.07 -30.72 5.15
N VAL A 151 12.74 -29.59 5.00
CA VAL A 151 12.82 -28.54 6.03
C VAL A 151 11.88 -27.41 5.67
N GLN A 152 11.03 -27.04 6.62
CA GLN A 152 10.18 -25.86 6.51
C GLN A 152 10.92 -24.63 7.03
N ALA A 153 11.04 -23.62 6.19
CA ALA A 153 11.56 -22.29 6.56
C ALA A 153 10.47 -21.26 6.37
N THR A 154 10.29 -20.37 7.34
CA THR A 154 9.39 -19.24 7.21
C THR A 154 10.17 -18.04 6.68
N LYS A 155 9.71 -17.47 5.58
CA LYS A 155 10.26 -16.23 5.00
C LYS A 155 9.22 -15.12 5.09
N THR A 156 9.58 -14.04 5.74
CA THR A 156 8.78 -12.83 5.86
C THR A 156 8.99 -11.93 4.64
N LYS A 157 7.92 -11.51 3.99
CA LYS A 157 7.94 -10.57 2.87
C LYS A 157 7.08 -9.35 3.18
N SER A 158 7.64 -8.17 2.97
CA SER A 158 6.89 -6.91 3.03
C SER A 158 6.20 -6.67 1.70
N ILE A 159 4.89 -6.46 1.73
CA ILE A 159 4.04 -6.25 0.56
C ILE A 159 3.32 -4.91 0.72
N PRO A 160 3.27 -4.07 -0.34
CA PRO A 160 2.45 -2.88 -0.31
C PRO A 160 0.97 -3.27 -0.20
N SER A 161 0.25 -2.57 0.65
CA SER A 161 -1.19 -2.77 0.89
C SER A 161 -1.94 -1.47 0.68
N ILE A 162 -3.04 -1.56 -0.05
CA ILE A 162 -4.02 -0.49 -0.24
C ILE A 162 -5.41 -1.04 0.10
N GLU A 163 -6.31 -0.18 0.54
CA GLU A 163 -7.66 -0.56 0.95
C GLU A 163 -8.69 0.39 0.32
N ALA A 164 -9.78 -0.17 -0.22
CA ALA A 164 -10.95 0.61 -0.57
C ALA A 164 -11.78 0.87 0.69
N VAL A 165 -12.07 2.14 0.96
CA VAL A 165 -12.84 2.55 2.13
C VAL A 165 -14.21 3.02 1.66
N SER A 166 -15.26 2.47 2.27
CA SER A 166 -16.62 2.89 1.95
C SER A 166 -16.90 4.30 2.47
N CYS A 167 -17.59 5.12 1.67
CA CYS A 167 -18.05 6.44 2.08
C CYS A 167 -18.87 6.40 3.38
N TRP A 168 -19.58 5.29 3.64
CA TRP A 168 -20.35 5.10 4.84
C TRP A 168 -19.55 4.88 6.11
N ASP A 169 -18.28 4.47 5.98
CA ASP A 169 -17.35 4.22 7.08
C ASP A 169 -16.28 5.29 7.20
N PHE A 170 -16.42 6.39 6.46
CA PHE A 170 -15.46 7.48 6.40
C PHE A 170 -16.07 8.79 6.86
N TYR A 171 -15.49 9.39 7.88
CA TYR A 171 -15.98 10.61 8.52
C TYR A 171 -14.86 11.65 8.48
N PRO A 172 -14.87 12.53 7.45
CA PRO A 172 -13.92 13.64 7.37
C PRO A 172 -14.33 14.78 8.30
N ASP A 173 -13.44 15.74 8.48
CA ASP A 173 -13.74 17.00 9.15
C ASP A 173 -14.93 17.70 8.46
N PRO A 174 -16.02 18.04 9.17
CA PRO A 174 -17.19 18.71 8.59
C PRO A 174 -16.90 20.09 7.97
N ASN A 175 -15.82 20.75 8.37
CA ASN A 175 -15.44 22.05 7.87
C ASN A 175 -14.58 22.00 6.60
N ALA A 176 -14.05 20.83 6.26
CA ALA A 176 -13.20 20.64 5.11
C ALA A 176 -13.99 20.32 3.84
N THR A 177 -13.52 20.82 2.71
CA THR A 177 -14.04 20.48 1.37
C THR A 177 -13.14 19.51 0.63
N THR A 178 -11.88 19.39 1.05
CA THR A 178 -10.92 18.45 0.48
C THR A 178 -10.17 17.70 1.58
N ILE A 179 -9.57 16.58 1.23
CA ILE A 179 -8.78 15.79 2.19
C ILE A 179 -7.55 16.56 2.71
N HIS A 180 -7.07 17.54 1.95
CA HIS A 180 -5.89 18.34 2.32
C HIS A 180 -6.23 19.43 3.35
N ASP A 181 -7.49 19.82 3.44
CA ASP A 181 -7.98 20.82 4.37
C ASP A 181 -8.49 20.19 5.68
N CYS A 182 -8.52 18.84 5.76
CA CYS A 182 -8.98 18.14 6.95
C CYS A 182 -7.98 18.24 8.09
N ASP A 183 -8.41 18.71 9.25
CA ASP A 183 -7.65 18.60 10.50
C ASP A 183 -7.64 17.14 11.00
N TYR A 184 -8.69 16.40 10.71
CA TYR A 184 -8.80 14.99 11.06
C TYR A 184 -9.71 14.20 10.11
N VAL A 185 -9.54 12.89 10.16
CA VAL A 185 -10.40 11.91 9.50
C VAL A 185 -10.61 10.73 10.45
N ILE A 186 -11.82 10.20 10.49
CA ILE A 186 -12.14 8.99 11.23
C ILE A 186 -12.62 7.92 10.26
N GLN A 187 -12.01 6.75 10.30
CA GLN A 187 -12.49 5.55 9.63
C GLN A 187 -13.10 4.59 10.64
N ARG A 188 -14.26 4.05 10.32
CA ARG A 188 -14.95 3.03 11.10
C ARG A 188 -14.59 1.64 10.56
N HIS A 189 -14.13 0.77 11.44
CA HIS A 189 -13.88 -0.63 11.14
C HIS A 189 -14.89 -1.52 11.85
N SER A 190 -15.24 -2.63 11.21
CA SER A 190 -16.12 -3.65 11.74
C SER A 190 -15.41 -5.00 11.73
N PHE A 191 -14.89 -5.42 12.89
CA PHE A 191 -14.13 -6.65 13.05
C PHE A 191 -14.99 -7.78 13.61
N ASN A 192 -14.78 -9.00 13.15
CA ASN A 192 -15.24 -10.17 13.88
C ASN A 192 -14.31 -10.43 15.08
N LYS A 193 -14.68 -11.37 15.95
CA LYS A 193 -13.92 -11.67 17.17
C LYS A 193 -12.47 -12.06 16.88
N SER A 194 -12.24 -12.94 15.91
CA SER A 194 -10.88 -13.39 15.56
C SER A 194 -10.03 -12.25 15.00
N GLN A 195 -10.58 -11.46 14.07
CA GLN A 195 -9.87 -10.29 13.52
C GLN A 195 -9.53 -9.25 14.59
N PHE A 196 -10.42 -9.10 15.59
CA PHE A 196 -10.17 -8.18 16.69
C PHE A 196 -9.12 -8.72 17.66
N GLU A 197 -9.09 -10.04 17.91
CA GLU A 197 -8.02 -10.72 18.65
C GLU A 197 -6.68 -10.60 17.95
N ASP A 198 -6.63 -10.74 16.62
CA ASP A 198 -5.42 -10.61 15.79
C ASP A 198 -4.78 -9.21 15.87
N LEU A 199 -5.55 -8.17 16.25
CA LEU A 199 -4.99 -6.83 16.49
C LEU A 199 -4.04 -6.82 17.69
N ALA A 200 -4.25 -7.70 18.69
CA ALA A 200 -3.38 -7.78 19.87
C ALA A 200 -1.95 -8.27 19.56
N ASP A 201 -1.77 -8.93 18.43
CA ASP A 201 -0.47 -9.42 17.97
C ASP A 201 0.24 -8.40 17.05
N LYS A 202 -0.45 -7.31 16.66
CA LYS A 202 0.15 -6.24 15.88
C LYS A 202 1.00 -5.32 16.76
N PRO A 203 2.09 -4.75 16.22
CA PRO A 203 2.96 -3.85 16.96
C PRO A 203 2.21 -2.59 17.40
N MET A 204 2.54 -2.07 18.57
CA MET A 204 2.01 -0.84 19.17
C MET A 204 0.52 -0.88 19.56
N PHE A 205 -0.14 -2.04 19.49
CA PHE A 205 -1.47 -2.22 20.05
C PHE A 205 -1.41 -2.66 21.51
N ASP A 206 -2.31 -2.12 22.33
CA ASP A 206 -2.45 -2.49 23.73
C ASP A 206 -3.27 -3.79 23.85
N ARG A 207 -2.57 -4.88 24.16
CA ARG A 207 -3.17 -6.20 24.34
C ARG A 207 -4.18 -6.25 25.48
N GLU A 208 -3.91 -5.52 26.58
CA GLU A 208 -4.78 -5.53 27.75
C GLU A 208 -6.10 -4.82 27.44
N ALA A 209 -6.04 -3.66 26.77
CA ALA A 209 -7.21 -2.93 26.31
C ALA A 209 -8.08 -3.76 25.33
N ILE A 210 -7.45 -4.48 24.40
CA ILE A 210 -8.16 -5.38 23.46
C ILE A 210 -8.86 -6.49 24.24
N MET A 211 -8.18 -7.13 25.19
CA MET A 211 -8.76 -8.20 25.98
C MET A 211 -9.91 -7.72 26.89
N GLU A 212 -9.84 -6.49 27.39
CA GLU A 212 -10.95 -5.88 28.12
C GLU A 212 -12.15 -5.63 27.22
N CYS A 213 -11.94 -5.10 26.02
CA CYS A 213 -13.02 -4.90 25.03
C CYS A 213 -13.68 -6.24 24.64
N LEU A 214 -12.88 -7.30 24.47
CA LEU A 214 -13.42 -8.65 24.22
C LEU A 214 -14.31 -9.16 25.36
N LYS A 215 -13.95 -8.85 26.62
CA LYS A 215 -14.78 -9.22 27.80
C LYS A 215 -16.06 -8.40 27.87
N MET A 216 -16.04 -7.12 27.45
CA MET A 216 -17.24 -6.30 27.38
C MET A 216 -18.23 -6.78 26.32
N GLY A 217 -17.73 -7.46 25.28
CA GLY A 217 -18.54 -8.00 24.20
C GLY A 217 -18.70 -7.08 22.98
N PRO A 218 -19.41 -7.55 21.95
CA PRO A 218 -19.62 -6.80 20.72
C PRO A 218 -20.34 -5.48 20.96
N ASN A 219 -19.87 -4.41 20.31
CA ASN A 219 -20.38 -3.06 20.46
C ASN A 219 -20.87 -2.44 19.14
N TYR A 220 -20.91 -3.23 18.05
CA TYR A 220 -21.32 -2.73 16.75
C TYR A 220 -22.76 -2.23 16.75
N GLN A 221 -22.95 -0.99 16.30
CA GLN A 221 -24.26 -0.38 16.13
C GLN A 221 -24.64 -0.39 14.64
N THR A 222 -25.77 -1.02 14.34
CA THR A 222 -26.33 -1.07 12.98
C THR A 222 -26.84 0.32 12.60
N ARG A 223 -26.53 0.78 11.40
CA ARG A 223 -27.04 2.06 10.87
C ARG A 223 -28.47 1.93 10.40
N GLY A 224 -29.18 3.07 10.32
CA GLY A 224 -30.58 3.07 9.91
C GLY A 224 -30.84 2.46 8.53
N PHE A 225 -29.97 2.73 7.55
CA PHE A 225 -30.09 2.14 6.21
C PHE A 225 -29.76 0.64 6.19
N GLU A 226 -28.77 0.19 6.95
CA GLU A 226 -28.44 -1.22 7.13
C GLU A 226 -29.61 -1.97 7.76
N SER A 227 -30.21 -1.40 8.81
CA SER A 227 -31.40 -1.95 9.44
C SER A 227 -32.54 -2.13 8.44
N SER A 228 -32.78 -1.15 7.59
CA SER A 228 -33.82 -1.22 6.56
C SER A 228 -33.54 -2.28 5.48
N LEU A 229 -32.25 -2.52 5.14
CA LEU A 229 -31.85 -3.59 4.21
C LEU A 229 -32.06 -4.96 4.86
N TYR A 230 -31.66 -5.11 6.15
CA TYR A 230 -31.76 -6.38 6.87
C TYR A 230 -33.21 -6.77 7.16
N ASP A 231 -34.06 -5.80 7.43
CA ASP A 231 -35.50 -6.05 7.62
C ASP A 231 -36.14 -6.58 6.33
N LYS A 232 -35.70 -6.10 5.15
CA LYS A 232 -36.18 -6.59 3.86
C LYS A 232 -35.69 -8.00 3.53
N GLU A 233 -34.44 -8.34 3.93
CA GLU A 233 -33.80 -9.61 3.59
C GLU A 233 -33.85 -10.66 4.69
N ASN A 234 -34.46 -10.34 5.84
CA ASN A 234 -34.54 -11.22 7.02
C ASN A 234 -33.15 -11.66 7.59
N ILE A 235 -32.11 -10.81 7.38
CA ILE A 235 -30.71 -11.10 7.75
C ILE A 235 -30.34 -10.51 9.13
N GLN A 236 -31.22 -10.53 10.07
CA GLN A 236 -31.06 -9.86 11.40
C GLN A 236 -29.86 -10.32 12.25
N THR A 237 -29.13 -11.37 11.86
CA THR A 237 -28.23 -12.06 12.81
C THR A 237 -26.73 -11.81 12.56
N ILE A 238 -26.33 -11.32 11.41
CA ILE A 238 -24.91 -11.35 10.97
C ILE A 238 -24.04 -10.34 11.72
N TYR A 239 -24.60 -9.20 12.12
CA TYR A 239 -23.82 -8.09 12.70
C TYR A 239 -23.82 -8.02 14.23
N LYS A 240 -24.59 -8.85 14.90
CA LYS A 240 -24.70 -8.83 16.37
C LYS A 240 -23.41 -9.19 17.12
N ASN A 241 -22.42 -9.79 16.42
CA ASN A 241 -21.17 -10.23 17.01
C ASN A 241 -19.96 -9.52 16.43
N ARG A 242 -20.08 -8.22 16.13
CA ARG A 242 -18.97 -7.43 15.60
C ARG A 242 -18.51 -6.36 16.59
N PHE A 243 -17.21 -6.09 16.52
CA PHE A 243 -16.56 -5.02 17.27
C PHE A 243 -16.37 -3.82 16.35
N GLU A 244 -16.91 -2.69 16.77
CA GLU A 244 -16.71 -1.42 16.12
C GLU A 244 -15.45 -0.77 16.66
N VAL A 245 -14.55 -0.43 15.75
CA VAL A 245 -13.30 0.26 16.05
C VAL A 245 -13.21 1.49 15.19
N LEU A 246 -12.91 2.62 15.80
CA LEU A 246 -12.69 3.89 15.13
C LEU A 246 -11.20 4.12 15.01
N GLU A 247 -10.75 4.41 13.80
CA GLU A 247 -9.39 4.80 13.49
C GLU A 247 -9.37 6.29 13.17
N TYR A 248 -8.72 7.06 14.01
CA TYR A 248 -8.55 8.49 13.89
C TYR A 248 -7.18 8.83 13.30
N TRP A 249 -7.15 9.68 12.31
CA TRP A 249 -5.97 10.33 11.78
C TRP A 249 -6.16 11.84 11.89
N GLY A 250 -5.32 12.51 12.63
CA GLY A 250 -5.49 13.95 12.81
C GLY A 250 -4.48 14.54 13.75
N ILE A 251 -4.79 15.72 14.23
CA ILE A 251 -3.95 16.53 15.09
C ILE A 251 -4.48 16.48 16.51
N ILE A 252 -3.60 16.38 17.47
CA ILE A 252 -3.87 16.58 18.89
C ILE A 252 -2.88 17.59 19.46
N ASP A 253 -3.29 18.25 20.54
CA ASP A 253 -2.43 19.13 21.30
C ASP A 253 -1.42 18.34 22.15
N ARG A 254 -0.29 18.97 22.46
CA ARG A 254 0.79 18.37 23.25
C ARG A 254 0.34 17.95 24.64
N GLU A 255 -0.53 18.75 25.27
CA GLU A 255 -1.06 18.46 26.61
C GLU A 255 -1.82 17.12 26.63
N THR A 256 -2.71 16.91 25.66
CA THR A 256 -3.42 15.64 25.49
C THR A 256 -2.48 14.49 25.16
N ALA A 257 -1.43 14.71 24.34
CA ALA A 257 -0.45 13.68 24.03
C ALA A 257 0.34 13.23 25.26
N ASP A 258 0.74 14.19 26.10
CA ASP A 258 1.47 13.92 27.34
C ASP A 258 0.59 13.22 28.39
N GLU A 259 -0.68 13.61 28.52
CA GLU A 259 -1.66 12.94 29.39
C GLU A 259 -1.90 11.48 28.98
N CYS A 260 -1.89 11.20 27.67
CA CYS A 260 -2.03 9.85 27.13
C CYS A 260 -0.72 9.06 27.15
N GLY A 261 0.42 9.67 27.50
CA GLY A 261 1.73 9.00 27.51
C GLY A 261 2.28 8.69 26.12
N LEU A 262 1.90 9.46 25.09
CA LEU A 262 2.39 9.28 23.74
C LEU A 262 3.88 9.64 23.66
N MET A 263 4.67 8.76 23.06
CA MET A 263 6.05 9.08 22.66
C MET A 263 6.02 9.73 21.28
N TYR A 264 6.50 10.95 21.18
CA TYR A 264 6.59 11.71 19.93
C TYR A 264 7.98 12.32 19.76
N SER A 265 8.35 12.57 18.49
CA SER A 265 9.66 13.12 18.11
C SER A 265 9.60 14.61 17.73
N THR A 266 8.40 15.14 17.57
CA THR A 266 8.15 16.50 17.09
C THR A 266 8.20 17.51 18.23
N ASP A 267 8.86 18.69 18.00
CA ASP A 267 8.85 19.81 18.93
C ASP A 267 7.64 20.76 18.77
N SER A 268 6.70 20.43 17.88
CA SER A 268 5.49 21.21 17.63
C SER A 268 4.49 21.06 18.75
N ASP A 269 3.69 22.11 18.99
CA ASP A 269 2.56 22.05 19.94
C ASP A 269 1.40 21.21 19.39
N ASN A 270 1.32 21.03 18.08
CA ASN A 270 0.36 20.19 17.39
C ASN A 270 1.05 18.92 16.90
N ILE A 271 0.59 17.76 17.35
CA ILE A 271 1.15 16.46 17.05
C ILE A 271 0.17 15.70 16.16
N HIS A 272 0.64 15.27 15.00
CA HIS A 272 -0.14 14.41 14.12
C HIS A 272 -0.09 12.96 14.60
N VAL A 273 -1.25 12.34 14.77
CA VAL A 273 -1.37 11.01 15.38
C VAL A 273 -2.27 10.08 14.57
N ASN A 274 -2.06 8.80 14.81
CA ASN A 274 -3.01 7.75 14.48
C ASN A 274 -3.48 7.10 15.78
N VAL A 275 -4.79 7.13 16.03
CA VAL A 275 -5.40 6.57 17.23
C VAL A 275 -6.47 5.55 16.87
N TRP A 276 -6.46 4.41 17.54
CA TRP A 276 -7.46 3.36 17.40
C TRP A 276 -8.26 3.22 18.68
N ILE A 277 -9.58 3.28 18.60
CA ILE A 277 -10.47 3.32 19.75
C ILE A 277 -11.58 2.28 19.58
N CYS A 278 -11.84 1.51 20.62
CA CYS A 278 -13.02 0.64 20.72
C CYS A 278 -13.89 1.06 21.92
N GLY A 279 -15.07 1.58 21.64
CA GLY A 279 -15.93 2.17 22.67
C GLY A 279 -15.24 3.35 23.36
N ASN A 280 -14.88 3.17 24.63
CA ASN A 280 -14.16 4.18 25.43
C ASN A 280 -12.69 3.81 25.74
N LYS A 281 -12.15 2.79 25.06
CA LYS A 281 -10.77 2.31 25.27
C LYS A 281 -9.92 2.64 24.05
N VAL A 282 -8.76 3.25 24.32
CA VAL A 282 -7.71 3.44 23.34
C VAL A 282 -6.97 2.12 23.17
N LEU A 283 -6.95 1.60 21.94
CA LEU A 283 -6.27 0.35 21.60
C LEU A 283 -4.84 0.59 21.10
N ARG A 284 -4.63 1.74 20.47
CA ARG A 284 -3.34 2.15 19.93
C ARG A 284 -3.33 3.66 19.81
N MET A 285 -2.18 4.27 20.12
CA MET A 285 -1.92 5.68 19.86
C MET A 285 -0.46 5.85 19.47
N VAL A 286 -0.20 6.38 18.30
CA VAL A 286 1.14 6.57 17.75
C VAL A 286 1.24 7.88 16.98
N GLU A 287 2.46 8.46 16.94
CA GLU A 287 2.75 9.57 16.06
C GLU A 287 2.60 9.13 14.58
N ASN A 288 2.16 10.04 13.72
CA ASN A 288 2.00 9.77 12.29
C ASN A 288 3.36 9.41 11.65
N PRO A 289 3.51 8.20 11.06
CA PRO A 289 4.80 7.72 10.56
C PRO A 289 5.21 8.32 9.21
N PHE A 290 4.33 9.10 8.56
CA PHE A 290 4.61 9.62 7.23
C PHE A 290 5.45 10.91 7.27
N THR A 291 6.47 10.98 6.39
CA THR A 291 7.30 12.16 6.17
C THR A 291 7.29 12.52 4.68
N PRO A 292 6.76 13.67 4.26
CA PRO A 292 6.04 14.67 5.07
C PRO A 292 4.75 14.11 5.66
N THR A 293 4.32 14.68 6.78
CA THR A 293 3.10 14.29 7.50
C THR A 293 1.88 14.44 6.60
N ARG A 294 1.07 13.39 6.52
CA ARG A 294 -0.14 13.36 5.69
C ARG A 294 -1.18 12.39 6.26
N ILE A 295 -2.43 12.68 5.95
CA ILE A 295 -3.53 11.75 6.14
C ILE A 295 -3.49 10.73 4.99
N PRO A 296 -3.40 9.41 5.25
CA PRO A 296 -3.13 8.41 4.22
C PRO A 296 -4.38 7.98 3.44
N TYR A 297 -5.17 8.93 3.01
CA TYR A 297 -6.36 8.69 2.18
C TYR A 297 -6.30 9.50 0.91
N LEU A 298 -6.71 8.88 -0.19
CA LEU A 298 -6.95 9.52 -1.47
C LEU A 298 -8.47 9.52 -1.70
N VAL A 299 -9.03 10.72 -1.86
CA VAL A 299 -10.46 10.92 -2.09
C VAL A 299 -10.67 11.41 -3.51
N CYS A 300 -11.50 10.69 -4.26
CA CYS A 300 -11.80 10.96 -5.66
C CYS A 300 -13.31 11.20 -5.82
N PRO A 301 -13.77 12.45 -5.96
CA PRO A 301 -15.17 12.74 -6.28
C PRO A 301 -15.46 12.37 -7.74
N TYR A 302 -16.67 11.86 -8.02
CA TYR A 302 -17.14 11.62 -9.38
C TYR A 302 -17.46 12.95 -10.09
N GLU A 303 -18.32 13.74 -9.48
CA GLU A 303 -18.55 15.13 -9.84
C GLU A 303 -18.24 16.00 -8.62
N LEU A 304 -17.34 16.96 -8.81
CA LEU A 304 -16.87 17.82 -7.73
C LEU A 304 -17.95 18.81 -7.32
N ASN A 305 -18.36 18.77 -6.05
CA ASN A 305 -19.10 19.83 -5.43
C ASN A 305 -18.13 20.74 -4.63
N PRO A 306 -17.91 22.00 -5.03
CA PRO A 306 -16.91 22.86 -4.39
C PRO A 306 -17.25 23.27 -2.95
N TYR A 307 -18.48 23.00 -2.51
CA TYR A 307 -18.98 23.38 -1.17
C TYR A 307 -19.11 22.21 -0.21
N GLN A 308 -18.84 20.98 -0.66
CA GLN A 308 -19.00 19.77 0.13
C GLN A 308 -17.81 18.85 -0.07
N PHE A 309 -17.51 18.07 0.95
CA PHE A 309 -16.44 17.08 0.88
C PHE A 309 -16.77 15.94 -0.09
N PHE A 310 -18.00 15.46 -0.07
CA PHE A 310 -18.46 14.38 -0.93
C PHE A 310 -18.97 14.92 -2.27
N GLY A 311 -18.57 14.23 -3.35
CA GLY A 311 -19.04 14.53 -4.70
C GLY A 311 -20.44 13.99 -4.97
N ILE A 312 -20.95 14.31 -6.16
CA ILE A 312 -22.28 13.92 -6.64
C ILE A 312 -22.15 12.66 -7.49
N GLY A 313 -22.98 11.64 -7.24
CA GLY A 313 -22.99 10.37 -7.96
C GLY A 313 -23.91 10.36 -9.17
N ILE A 314 -23.81 9.29 -9.98
CA ILE A 314 -24.67 9.13 -11.16
C ILE A 314 -26.16 9.07 -10.78
N PRO A 315 -26.61 8.31 -9.76
CA PRO A 315 -28.02 8.26 -9.41
C PRO A 315 -28.59 9.61 -8.99
N GLU A 316 -27.81 10.41 -8.25
CA GLU A 316 -28.22 11.74 -7.81
C GLU A 316 -28.41 12.69 -9.00
N ASN A 317 -27.48 12.67 -9.97
CA ASN A 317 -27.59 13.45 -11.20
C ASN A 317 -28.78 13.01 -12.09
N MET A 318 -29.22 11.77 -11.99
CA MET A 318 -30.35 11.25 -12.76
C MET A 318 -31.69 11.52 -12.10
N GLU A 319 -31.74 11.77 -10.79
CA GLU A 319 -32.98 12.06 -10.06
C GLU A 319 -33.56 13.42 -10.47
N ASP A 320 -32.69 14.38 -10.81
CA ASP A 320 -33.08 15.74 -11.24
C ASP A 320 -33.40 15.84 -12.75
N SER A 321 -33.36 14.71 -13.51
CA SER A 321 -33.62 14.66 -14.95
C SER A 321 -34.98 14.06 -15.24
#